data_4d9c8c0eb6fd6304277269eb43487163
#
_entry.id   4d9c8c0eb6fd6304277269eb43487163
#
_cell.length_a   1.000
_cell.length_b   1.000
_cell.length_c   1.000
_cell.angle_alpha   90.00
_cell.angle_beta   90.00
_cell.angle_gamma   90.00
#
_symmetry.space_group_name_H-M   'P 1'
#
loop_
_entity.id
_entity.type
_entity.pdbx_description
1 polymer ?
#
loop_
_entity_poly.entity_id
_entity_poly.type
_entity_poly.pdbx_seq_one_letter_code
_entity_poly.pdbx_strand_id
1 'polypeptide(L)'
;IKKILIAPAAVLALWAVTAQAMTSDEIAERLKPVGQVCVMGEECKGVGAVAVVAGGAARSADDIIAKHCSACHMPGILGAPKIGDTPAWKARADKEGGVDAILKTAIAGINAMPAKGTCNDCTDDELRSAIVKMSGL
;
A
#
# COMPACT_ATOMS: atom_id res chain seq x y z
N ILE A 1 56.07 -42.49 14.34
CA ILE A 1 54.85 -42.69 13.52
C ILE A 1 53.54 -42.30 14.29
N LYS A 2 53.58 -42.07 15.62
CA LYS A 2 52.36 -41.76 16.43
C LYS A 2 51.96 -40.29 16.51
N LYS A 3 52.70 -39.35 15.93
CA LYS A 3 52.47 -37.90 16.09
C LYS A 3 51.73 -37.21 14.91
N ILE A 4 51.44 -37.91 13.82
CA ILE A 4 50.88 -37.30 12.61
C ILE A 4 49.34 -37.45 12.52
N LEU A 5 48.72 -38.29 13.35
CA LEU A 5 47.28 -38.60 13.28
C LEU A 5 46.36 -37.69 14.16
N ILE A 6 46.94 -36.78 14.95
CA ILE A 6 46.14 -35.93 15.86
C ILE A 6 45.74 -34.60 15.21
N ALA A 7 46.48 -34.13 14.22
CA ALA A 7 46.22 -32.84 13.54
C ALA A 7 44.90 -32.80 12.73
N PRO A 8 44.50 -33.82 11.96
CA PRO A 8 43.27 -33.72 11.15
C PRO A 8 41.98 -33.79 11.97
N ALA A 9 41.98 -34.42 13.14
CA ALA A 9 40.79 -34.52 13.98
C ALA A 9 40.41 -33.17 14.63
N ALA A 10 41.39 -32.35 14.99
CA ALA A 10 41.15 -31.05 15.60
C ALA A 10 40.59 -30.02 14.58
N VAL A 11 40.99 -30.12 13.32
CA VAL A 11 40.53 -29.23 12.26
C VAL A 11 39.07 -29.53 11.89
N LEU A 12 38.67 -30.80 11.86
CA LEU A 12 37.28 -31.20 11.60
C LEU A 12 36.32 -30.81 12.73
N ALA A 13 36.78 -30.76 13.98
CA ALA A 13 35.96 -30.32 15.10
C ALA A 13 35.65 -28.81 15.09
N LEU A 14 36.52 -27.97 14.50
CA LEU A 14 36.27 -26.52 14.37
C LEU A 14 35.24 -26.20 13.30
N TRP A 15 35.00 -27.04 12.31
CA TRP A 15 34.04 -26.78 11.22
C TRP A 15 32.61 -27.19 11.61
N ALA A 16 32.41 -27.93 12.70
CA ALA A 16 31.07 -28.35 13.14
C ALA A 16 30.28 -27.27 13.93
N VAL A 17 30.91 -26.15 14.29
CA VAL A 17 30.31 -25.16 15.21
C VAL A 17 29.51 -24.05 14.47
N THR A 18 29.55 -23.99 13.14
CA THR A 18 28.96 -22.84 12.41
C THR A 18 27.60 -23.08 11.76
N ALA A 19 27.03 -24.28 11.89
CA ALA A 19 25.70 -24.56 11.40
C ALA A 19 24.67 -24.52 12.56
N GLN A 20 24.50 -23.37 13.17
CA GLN A 20 23.33 -23.13 14.02
C GLN A 20 22.14 -22.85 13.10
N ALA A 21 21.41 -23.91 12.76
CA ALA A 21 20.09 -23.75 12.16
C ALA A 21 19.24 -22.96 13.16
N MET A 22 18.61 -21.89 12.69
CA MET A 22 17.64 -21.14 13.48
C MET A 22 16.61 -22.11 14.03
N THR A 23 16.40 -22.08 15.33
CA THR A 23 15.41 -22.94 15.97
C THR A 23 14.01 -22.53 15.54
N SER A 24 13.08 -23.45 15.51
CA SER A 24 11.66 -23.17 15.22
C SER A 24 11.08 -22.08 16.13
N ASP A 25 11.59 -21.96 17.35
CA ASP A 25 11.17 -20.95 18.32
C ASP A 25 11.63 -19.54 17.93
N GLU A 26 12.83 -19.41 17.39
CA GLU A 26 13.36 -18.14 16.89
C GLU A 26 12.61 -17.65 15.63
N ILE A 27 12.20 -18.59 14.80
CA ILE A 27 11.35 -18.30 13.63
C ILE A 27 9.94 -17.90 14.08
N ALA A 28 9.36 -18.62 15.05
CA ALA A 28 8.06 -18.31 15.60
C ALA A 28 8.02 -16.94 16.28
N GLU A 29 9.10 -16.54 16.97
CA GLU A 29 9.22 -15.21 17.58
C GLU A 29 9.23 -14.09 16.53
N ARG A 30 9.95 -14.28 15.41
CA ARG A 30 9.98 -13.31 14.30
C ARG A 30 8.68 -13.23 13.53
N LEU A 31 7.91 -14.30 13.50
CA LEU A 31 6.62 -14.39 12.82
C LEU A 31 5.44 -14.05 13.72
N LYS A 32 5.69 -13.65 14.97
CA LYS A 32 4.59 -13.19 15.83
C LYS A 32 3.81 -12.06 15.15
N PRO A 33 2.50 -12.20 15.03
CA PRO A 33 1.66 -11.14 14.47
C PRO A 33 1.80 -9.87 15.31
N VAL A 34 2.02 -8.73 14.65
CA VAL A 34 2.19 -7.41 15.28
C VAL A 34 0.86 -6.85 15.82
N GLY A 35 -0.21 -7.60 15.77
CA GLY A 35 -1.52 -7.20 16.25
C GLY A 35 -2.46 -8.38 16.42
N GLN A 36 -3.58 -8.15 17.07
CA GLN A 36 -4.65 -9.12 17.18
C GLN A 36 -5.73 -8.81 16.16
N VAL A 37 -6.15 -9.81 15.41
CA VAL A 37 -7.29 -9.72 14.49
C VAL A 37 -8.54 -9.99 15.29
N CYS A 38 -9.44 -9.00 15.34
CA CYS A 38 -10.74 -9.16 15.97
C CYS A 38 -11.74 -9.74 14.96
N VAL A 39 -12.36 -10.84 15.30
CA VAL A 39 -13.46 -11.44 14.51
C VAL A 39 -14.78 -10.81 14.98
N MET A 40 -15.66 -10.45 14.04
CA MET A 40 -16.98 -9.90 14.37
C MET A 40 -17.72 -10.84 15.33
N GLY A 41 -18.02 -10.34 16.54
CA GLY A 41 -18.77 -11.08 17.57
C GLY A 41 -17.96 -11.45 18.82
N GLU A 42 -16.63 -11.21 18.86
CA GLU A 42 -15.80 -11.42 20.06
C GLU A 42 -15.31 -10.11 20.66
N GLU A 43 -15.34 -10.03 22.01
CA GLU A 43 -14.76 -8.87 22.71
C GLU A 43 -13.24 -8.92 22.64
N CYS A 44 -12.64 -7.96 21.95
CA CYS A 44 -11.20 -7.79 21.84
C CYS A 44 -10.60 -7.27 23.15
N LYS A 45 -10.21 -8.15 24.06
CA LYS A 45 -9.52 -7.77 25.29
C LYS A 45 -8.09 -7.32 24.96
N GLY A 46 -7.81 -6.02 25.13
CA GLY A 46 -6.44 -5.47 25.07
C GLY A 46 -6.08 -4.65 23.84
N VAL A 47 -6.98 -4.49 22.88
CA VAL A 47 -6.82 -3.46 21.86
C VAL A 47 -7.50 -2.21 22.43
N GLY A 48 -6.71 -1.23 22.86
CA GLY A 48 -7.28 0.09 23.15
C GLY A 48 -8.15 0.44 21.95
N ALA A 49 -9.39 0.90 22.22
CA ALA A 49 -10.37 1.20 21.21
C ALA A 49 -9.73 2.00 20.07
N VAL A 50 -9.29 1.33 19.03
CA VAL A 50 -9.23 1.94 17.72
C VAL A 50 -10.69 2.21 17.43
N ALA A 51 -11.13 3.43 17.65
CA ALA A 51 -12.41 3.87 17.18
C ALA A 51 -12.50 3.43 15.74
N VAL A 52 -13.30 2.38 15.49
CA VAL A 52 -13.82 2.13 14.15
C VAL A 52 -14.73 3.32 13.95
N VAL A 53 -14.18 4.39 13.41
CA VAL A 53 -14.94 5.52 12.90
C VAL A 53 -15.74 4.98 11.70
N ALA A 54 -16.83 4.28 11.99
CA ALA A 54 -17.97 4.19 11.10
C ALA A 54 -18.46 5.64 10.95
N GLY A 55 -18.03 6.33 9.92
CA GLY A 55 -18.17 7.77 9.74
C GLY A 55 -16.86 8.50 10.00
N GLY A 56 -15.73 7.99 9.49
CA GLY A 56 -14.46 8.71 9.49
C GLY A 56 -14.65 10.05 8.82
N ALA A 57 -14.14 11.13 9.46
CA ALA A 57 -14.05 12.42 8.78
C ALA A 57 -13.51 12.17 7.37
N ALA A 58 -14.23 12.68 6.35
CA ALA A 58 -13.88 12.49 4.96
C ALA A 58 -12.38 12.81 4.78
N ARG A 59 -11.66 11.89 4.16
CA ARG A 59 -10.22 12.09 3.90
C ARG A 59 -10.03 13.34 3.07
N SER A 60 -8.99 14.08 3.35
CA SER A 60 -8.72 15.27 2.55
C SER A 60 -8.36 14.87 1.10
N ALA A 61 -8.74 15.71 0.16
CA ALA A 61 -8.35 15.51 -1.25
C ALA A 61 -6.82 15.39 -1.40
N ASP A 62 -6.05 16.14 -0.59
CA ASP A 62 -4.59 16.09 -0.60
C ASP A 62 -4.05 14.73 -0.18
N ASP A 63 -4.60 14.15 0.88
CA ASP A 63 -4.19 12.82 1.35
C ASP A 63 -4.46 11.74 0.31
N ILE A 64 -5.63 11.81 -0.34
CA ILE A 64 -6.00 10.87 -1.39
C ILE A 64 -5.07 11.02 -2.59
N ILE A 65 -4.82 12.24 -3.04
CA ILE A 65 -3.92 12.53 -4.15
C ILE A 65 -2.52 12.02 -3.84
N ALA A 66 -1.99 12.34 -2.67
CA ALA A 66 -0.64 11.95 -2.26
C ALA A 66 -0.46 10.44 -2.21
N LYS A 67 -1.43 9.70 -1.70
CA LYS A 67 -1.35 8.26 -1.47
C LYS A 67 -1.69 7.42 -2.71
N HIS A 68 -2.64 7.86 -3.52
CA HIS A 68 -3.27 7.03 -4.54
C HIS A 68 -3.11 7.54 -5.98
N CYS A 69 -2.93 8.85 -6.18
CA CYS A 69 -2.97 9.45 -7.51
C CYS A 69 -1.60 9.95 -7.98
N SER A 70 -0.78 10.47 -7.07
CA SER A 70 0.46 11.20 -7.38
C SER A 70 1.48 10.36 -8.15
N ALA A 71 1.55 9.05 -7.91
CA ALA A 71 2.51 8.17 -8.56
C ALA A 71 2.43 8.25 -10.10
N CYS A 72 1.22 8.40 -10.65
CA CYS A 72 1.00 8.48 -12.10
C CYS A 72 0.73 9.93 -12.55
N HIS A 73 -0.08 10.67 -11.79
CA HIS A 73 -0.54 11.99 -12.20
C HIS A 73 0.46 13.14 -11.91
N MET A 74 1.46 12.94 -11.05
CA MET A 74 2.52 13.94 -10.86
C MET A 74 3.49 13.97 -12.05
N PRO A 75 4.11 12.84 -12.46
CA PRO A 75 4.96 12.79 -13.63
C PRO A 75 4.19 12.78 -14.96
N GLY A 76 2.92 12.37 -14.96
CA GLY A 76 2.11 12.25 -16.19
C GLY A 76 2.44 11.01 -17.01
N ILE A 77 2.79 9.88 -16.34
CA ILE A 77 3.14 8.64 -17.03
C ILE A 77 1.90 7.95 -17.63
N LEU A 78 2.12 7.12 -18.65
CA LEU A 78 1.09 6.30 -19.29
C LEU A 78 -0.12 7.12 -19.80
N GLY A 79 0.09 8.40 -20.13
CA GLY A 79 -0.95 9.29 -20.62
C GLY A 79 -1.87 9.86 -19.52
N ALA A 80 -1.48 9.75 -18.25
CA ALA A 80 -2.20 10.39 -17.16
C ALA A 80 -2.08 11.93 -17.29
N PRO A 81 -3.18 12.69 -17.20
CA PRO A 81 -3.09 14.14 -17.14
C PRO A 81 -2.40 14.55 -15.84
N LYS A 82 -1.49 15.52 -15.92
CA LYS A 82 -0.72 15.94 -14.75
C LYS A 82 -1.59 16.72 -13.77
N ILE A 83 -1.23 16.64 -12.49
CA ILE A 83 -1.82 17.46 -11.44
C ILE A 83 -1.58 18.94 -11.80
N GLY A 84 -2.65 19.75 -11.81
CA GLY A 84 -2.60 21.16 -12.14
C GLY A 84 -2.56 21.50 -13.64
N ASP A 85 -2.50 20.50 -14.52
CA ASP A 85 -2.60 20.73 -15.98
C ASP A 85 -4.08 20.91 -16.38
N THR A 86 -4.66 22.02 -15.95
CA THR A 86 -6.07 22.36 -16.24
C THR A 86 -6.45 22.25 -17.72
N PRO A 87 -5.61 22.67 -18.71
CA PRO A 87 -5.93 22.48 -20.12
C PRO A 87 -6.12 21.01 -20.50
N ALA A 88 -5.25 20.11 -20.06
CA ALA A 88 -5.35 18.68 -20.35
C ALA A 88 -6.59 18.05 -19.67
N TRP A 89 -6.87 18.44 -18.44
CA TRP A 89 -8.07 18.01 -17.73
C TRP A 89 -9.35 18.52 -18.38
N LYS A 90 -9.36 19.80 -18.78
CA LYS A 90 -10.51 20.40 -19.48
C LYS A 90 -10.79 19.67 -20.79
N ALA A 91 -9.76 19.38 -21.59
CA ALA A 91 -9.93 18.65 -22.83
C ALA A 91 -10.57 17.26 -22.61
N ARG A 92 -10.24 16.57 -21.49
CA ARG A 92 -10.91 15.32 -21.12
C ARG A 92 -12.35 15.56 -20.68
N ALA A 93 -12.59 16.56 -19.83
CA ALA A 93 -13.93 16.90 -19.40
C ALA A 93 -14.86 17.21 -20.58
N ASP A 94 -14.37 18.01 -21.53
CA ASP A 94 -15.13 18.36 -22.73
C ASP A 94 -15.46 17.11 -23.59
N LYS A 95 -14.52 16.17 -23.68
CA LYS A 95 -14.69 14.92 -24.44
C LYS A 95 -15.63 13.92 -23.76
N GLU A 96 -15.56 13.81 -22.45
CA GLU A 96 -16.25 12.77 -21.66
C GLU A 96 -17.62 13.26 -21.16
N GLY A 97 -17.86 14.55 -21.06
CA GLY A 97 -19.13 15.13 -20.58
C GLY A 97 -19.04 15.74 -19.18
N GLY A 98 -17.87 16.26 -18.81
CA GLY A 98 -17.66 16.97 -17.55
C GLY A 98 -17.00 16.16 -16.45
N VAL A 99 -16.88 16.78 -15.28
CA VAL A 99 -16.22 16.20 -14.11
C VAL A 99 -16.90 14.91 -13.63
N ASP A 100 -18.22 14.83 -13.72
CA ASP A 100 -18.97 13.64 -13.33
C ASP A 100 -18.66 12.42 -14.23
N ALA A 101 -18.41 12.66 -15.50
CA ALA A 101 -18.00 11.59 -16.41
C ALA A 101 -16.56 11.15 -16.12
N ILE A 102 -15.66 12.10 -15.83
CA ILE A 102 -14.30 11.77 -15.36
C ILE A 102 -14.35 10.95 -14.07
N LEU A 103 -15.22 11.29 -13.12
CA LEU A 103 -15.40 10.53 -11.88
C LEU A 103 -15.83 9.09 -12.18
N LYS A 104 -16.81 8.88 -13.04
CA LYS A 104 -17.26 7.53 -13.46
C LYS A 104 -16.12 6.74 -14.08
N THR A 105 -15.34 7.37 -14.95
CA THR A 105 -14.15 6.78 -15.58
C THR A 105 -13.09 6.42 -14.53
N ALA A 106 -12.86 7.28 -13.54
CA ALA A 106 -11.91 7.01 -12.46
C ALA A 106 -12.37 5.87 -11.54
N ILE A 107 -13.67 5.76 -11.27
CA ILE A 107 -14.24 4.66 -10.48
C ILE A 107 -14.08 3.33 -11.23
N ALA A 108 -14.34 3.30 -12.52
CA ALA A 108 -14.23 2.10 -13.34
C ALA A 108 -12.78 1.71 -13.65
N GLY A 109 -11.88 2.70 -13.70
CA GLY A 109 -10.53 2.57 -14.25
C GLY A 109 -10.51 2.71 -15.77
N ILE A 110 -9.38 3.11 -16.32
CA ILE A 110 -9.20 3.27 -17.78
C ILE A 110 -7.75 3.02 -18.20
N ASN A 111 -7.55 2.17 -19.18
CA ASN A 111 -6.21 1.80 -19.67
C ASN A 111 -5.29 1.32 -18.53
N ALA A 112 -4.23 2.07 -18.24
CA ALA A 112 -3.29 1.77 -17.17
C ALA A 112 -3.74 2.33 -15.79
N MET A 113 -4.78 3.14 -15.73
CA MET A 113 -5.33 3.64 -14.48
C MET A 113 -6.20 2.56 -13.83
N PRO A 114 -5.85 2.07 -12.65
CA PRO A 114 -6.69 1.10 -11.95
C PRO A 114 -7.99 1.73 -11.44
N ALA A 115 -8.98 0.89 -11.18
CA ALA A 115 -10.25 1.31 -10.57
C ALA A 115 -9.99 2.11 -9.30
N LYS A 116 -10.70 3.24 -9.17
CA LYS A 116 -10.58 4.19 -8.05
C LYS A 116 -9.15 4.71 -7.79
N GLY A 117 -8.21 4.57 -8.77
CA GLY A 117 -6.82 4.96 -8.58
C GLY A 117 -6.11 4.21 -7.43
N THR A 118 -6.50 2.96 -7.15
CA THR A 118 -6.07 2.13 -6.01
C THR A 118 -6.73 2.44 -4.65
N CYS A 119 -7.54 3.48 -4.54
CA CYS A 119 -8.27 3.80 -3.31
C CYS A 119 -9.61 3.04 -3.24
N ASN A 120 -9.56 1.73 -3.00
CA ASN A 120 -10.74 0.86 -3.06
C ASN A 120 -11.84 1.23 -2.05
N ASP A 121 -11.45 1.83 -0.93
CA ASP A 121 -12.31 2.25 0.17
C ASP A 121 -12.70 3.74 0.12
N CYS A 122 -12.24 4.49 -0.89
CA CYS A 122 -12.69 5.87 -1.11
C CYS A 122 -14.15 5.91 -1.52
N THR A 123 -14.87 6.86 -0.95
CA THR A 123 -16.21 7.22 -1.41
C THR A 123 -16.15 8.00 -2.73
N ASP A 124 -17.25 8.06 -3.44
CA ASP A 124 -17.33 8.78 -4.70
C ASP A 124 -17.11 10.30 -4.49
N ASP A 125 -17.57 10.85 -3.37
CA ASP A 125 -17.38 12.27 -3.03
C ASP A 125 -15.91 12.59 -2.72
N GLU A 126 -15.19 11.67 -2.06
CA GLU A 126 -13.77 11.79 -1.81
C GLU A 126 -12.97 11.75 -3.12
N LEU A 127 -13.30 10.84 -4.02
CA LEU A 127 -12.68 10.76 -5.35
C LEU A 127 -12.99 12.00 -6.19
N ARG A 128 -14.23 12.49 -6.14
CA ARG A 128 -14.64 13.73 -6.81
C ARG A 128 -13.80 14.90 -6.33
N SER A 129 -13.65 15.05 -5.01
CA SER A 129 -12.86 16.14 -4.41
C SER A 129 -11.40 16.08 -4.85
N ALA A 130 -10.82 14.90 -4.92
CA ALA A 130 -9.46 14.70 -5.42
C ALA A 130 -9.34 15.09 -6.92
N ILE A 131 -10.30 14.66 -7.75
CA ILE A 131 -10.33 14.99 -9.19
C ILE A 131 -10.44 16.50 -9.40
N VAL A 132 -11.37 17.17 -8.73
CA VAL A 132 -11.53 18.64 -8.81
C VAL A 132 -10.23 19.34 -8.41
N LYS A 133 -9.60 18.89 -7.32
CA LYS A 133 -8.34 19.48 -6.87
C LYS A 133 -7.17 19.25 -7.83
N MET A 134 -7.06 18.07 -8.42
CA MET A 134 -6.02 17.78 -9.41
C MET A 134 -6.21 18.52 -10.72
N SER A 135 -7.46 18.69 -11.14
CA SER A 135 -7.82 19.27 -12.44
C SER A 135 -7.90 20.79 -12.42
N GLY A 136 -8.28 21.38 -11.29
CA GLY A 136 -8.60 22.80 -11.21
C GLY A 136 -9.90 23.18 -11.95
N LEU A 137 -10.85 22.23 -12.09
CA LEU A 137 -12.15 22.41 -12.74
C LEU A 137 -13.26 22.68 -11.74
#